data_34a21abfcdc30d3a48ba04edb62a2916
#
_entry.id   34a21abfcdc30d3a48ba04edb62a2916
#
_cell.length_a   1.000
_cell.length_b   1.000
_cell.length_c   1.000
_cell.angle_alpha   90.00
_cell.angle_beta   90.00
_cell.angle_gamma   90.00
#
_symmetry.space_group_name_H-M   'P 1'
#
loop_
_entity.id
_entity.type
_entity.pdbx_description
1 polymer ?
#
loop_
_entity_poly.entity_id
_entity_poly.type
_entity_poly.pdbx_seq_one_letter_code
_entity_poly.pdbx_strand_id
1 'polypeptide(L)'
;MKKLIIGITGSIAAFKTVQFISDLVKEKYEIEVMLTPSAAKFVTPTSISALTKKKTYIDVFDDDPGCITHVDIVKDADLFMIVPASATTIAKCANGIADNMLTAAFLAATCPKLIAPAMNVHMYENKATQRNIQTLKDDGVLFVEPAVGLLACGDTGKGKLADYDHLHLMMEYAFSDHPLQGKKVLVTAGPTQEALDPVRFLTNHSSGKMGYSIARAAFVLGAQVRLIHGPTSLKPVPYIINQSITSTQDLFECVKRHHTHYDYIIMAAAVGDYSPIETSPEKIKKKDEEFVLTLKKNPDILDYIGHHQVEHQVICGFAMETQDLIENASKKLNKKQCDLIVANHLKTEGAGFQGDTNVVTIITQDSMKDIDKMAKSDLSYIILKECMRIGAMK
;
A
#
# COMPACT_ATOMS: atom_id res chain seq x y z
N MET A 1 11.59 -1.79 -19.54
CA MET A 1 12.13 -2.28 -18.25
C MET A 1 12.57 -1.03 -17.52
N LYS A 2 12.13 -0.83 -16.25
CA LYS A 2 12.50 0.37 -15.49
C LYS A 2 13.92 0.25 -14.95
N LYS A 3 14.69 1.36 -15.04
CA LYS A 3 16.07 1.46 -14.58
C LYS A 3 16.15 2.09 -13.20
N LEU A 4 16.71 1.38 -12.24
CA LEU A 4 16.90 1.77 -10.85
C LEU A 4 18.38 2.05 -10.56
N ILE A 5 18.65 3.16 -9.91
CA ILE A 5 19.95 3.43 -9.28
C ILE A 5 19.82 3.15 -7.79
N ILE A 6 20.65 2.28 -7.24
CA ILE A 6 20.63 1.94 -5.82
C ILE A 6 21.97 2.33 -5.18
N GLY A 7 21.93 3.34 -4.32
CA GLY A 7 23.03 3.75 -3.47
C GLY A 7 23.00 3.02 -2.12
N ILE A 8 24.10 2.39 -1.73
CA ILE A 8 24.24 1.71 -0.44
C ILE A 8 25.25 2.46 0.40
N THR A 9 24.90 2.77 1.64
CA THR A 9 25.78 3.52 2.54
C THR A 9 26.23 2.70 3.73
N GLY A 10 27.19 3.24 4.51
CA GLY A 10 27.82 2.59 5.65
C GLY A 10 26.87 2.39 6.84
N SER A 11 25.98 1.43 6.74
CA SER A 11 25.08 0.97 7.81
C SER A 11 25.12 -0.56 7.88
N ILE A 12 25.02 -1.12 9.08
CA ILE A 12 24.90 -2.58 9.25
C ILE A 12 23.73 -3.14 8.45
N ALA A 13 22.68 -2.35 8.21
CA ALA A 13 21.51 -2.78 7.41
C ALA A 13 21.82 -2.98 5.92
N ALA A 14 23.02 -2.67 5.43
CA ALA A 14 23.43 -2.85 4.03
C ALA A 14 23.25 -4.31 3.55
N PHE A 15 23.44 -5.32 4.42
CA PHE A 15 23.24 -6.72 4.05
C PHE A 15 21.79 -7.03 3.60
N LYS A 16 20.80 -6.31 4.15
CA LYS A 16 19.39 -6.46 3.75
C LYS A 16 19.15 -5.94 2.34
N THR A 17 19.86 -4.89 1.94
CA THR A 17 19.74 -4.33 0.59
C THR A 17 20.20 -5.31 -0.48
N VAL A 18 21.14 -6.19 -0.18
CA VAL A 18 21.57 -7.26 -1.10
C VAL A 18 20.40 -8.19 -1.44
N GLN A 19 19.60 -8.58 -0.43
CA GLN A 19 18.40 -9.39 -0.66
C GLN A 19 17.35 -8.60 -1.45
N PHE A 20 17.13 -7.34 -1.11
CA PHE A 20 16.21 -6.47 -1.84
C PHE A 20 16.59 -6.33 -3.32
N ILE A 21 17.87 -6.13 -3.63
CA ILE A 21 18.39 -6.13 -5.00
C ILE A 21 18.10 -7.46 -5.70
N SER A 22 18.34 -8.59 -5.03
CA SER A 22 18.07 -9.93 -5.60
C SER A 22 16.60 -10.09 -5.98
N ASP A 23 15.68 -9.56 -5.19
CA ASP A 23 14.24 -9.65 -5.45
C ASP A 23 13.84 -8.72 -6.62
N LEU A 24 14.35 -7.50 -6.67
CA LEU A 24 14.12 -6.57 -7.78
C LEU A 24 14.67 -7.09 -9.13
N VAL A 25 15.81 -7.82 -9.12
CA VAL A 25 16.34 -8.46 -10.32
C VAL A 25 15.37 -9.54 -10.84
N LYS A 26 14.76 -10.34 -9.94
CA LYS A 26 13.72 -11.33 -10.32
C LYS A 26 12.48 -10.67 -10.91
N GLU A 27 12.12 -9.48 -10.41
CA GLU A 27 11.03 -8.64 -10.91
C GLU A 27 11.39 -7.93 -12.24
N LYS A 28 12.57 -8.20 -12.80
CA LYS A 28 13.05 -7.68 -14.09
C LYS A 28 13.29 -6.17 -14.12
N TYR A 29 13.69 -5.57 -13.01
CA TYR A 29 14.26 -4.22 -13.02
C TYR A 29 15.68 -4.25 -13.54
N GLU A 30 16.07 -3.18 -14.26
CA GLU A 30 17.46 -2.90 -14.59
C GLU A 30 18.08 -2.13 -13.42
N ILE A 31 19.17 -2.66 -12.83
CA ILE A 31 19.70 -2.11 -11.57
C ILE A 31 21.18 -1.74 -11.73
N GLU A 32 21.51 -0.50 -11.43
CA GLU A 32 22.88 0.00 -11.24
C GLU A 32 23.12 0.27 -9.76
N VAL A 33 24.27 -0.14 -9.24
CA VAL A 33 24.56 -0.03 -7.81
C VAL A 33 25.83 0.77 -7.53
N MET A 34 25.71 1.68 -6.56
CA MET A 34 26.82 2.47 -6.05
C MET A 34 27.00 2.22 -4.57
N LEU A 35 28.23 2.01 -4.14
CA LEU A 35 28.60 1.88 -2.72
C LEU A 35 29.38 3.09 -2.26
N THR A 36 29.09 3.59 -1.07
CA THR A 36 30.08 4.44 -0.41
C THR A 36 31.28 3.59 0.06
N PRO A 37 32.49 4.17 0.23
CA PRO A 37 33.65 3.43 0.76
C PRO A 37 33.36 2.73 2.10
N SER A 38 32.49 3.32 2.93
CA SER A 38 32.03 2.70 4.18
C SER A 38 31.09 1.52 3.95
N ALA A 39 30.25 1.55 2.92
CA ALA A 39 29.34 0.45 2.59
C ALA A 39 30.10 -0.79 2.14
N ALA A 40 31.19 -0.62 1.41
CA ALA A 40 32.05 -1.71 0.94
C ALA A 40 32.70 -2.54 2.07
N LYS A 41 32.67 -2.01 3.32
CA LYS A 41 33.07 -2.75 4.52
C LYS A 41 31.99 -3.70 5.07
N PHE A 42 30.74 -3.53 4.67
CA PHE A 42 29.59 -4.36 5.08
C PHE A 42 29.16 -5.33 4.00
N VAL A 43 29.23 -4.91 2.74
CA VAL A 43 28.85 -5.72 1.57
C VAL A 43 29.88 -5.55 0.48
N THR A 44 30.23 -6.63 -0.21
CA THR A 44 31.29 -6.57 -1.24
C THR A 44 30.72 -6.17 -2.59
N PRO A 45 31.44 -5.40 -3.41
CA PRO A 45 31.08 -5.14 -4.81
C PRO A 45 30.84 -6.42 -5.59
N THR A 46 31.66 -7.45 -5.36
CA THR A 46 31.57 -8.76 -6.02
C THR A 46 30.21 -9.43 -5.81
N SER A 47 29.66 -9.41 -4.58
CA SER A 47 28.36 -10.01 -4.30
C SER A 47 27.23 -9.29 -5.05
N ILE A 48 27.28 -7.98 -5.16
CA ILE A 48 26.28 -7.17 -5.84
C ILE A 48 26.39 -7.34 -7.36
N SER A 49 27.61 -7.27 -7.91
CA SER A 49 27.87 -7.46 -9.34
C SER A 49 27.45 -8.87 -9.81
N ALA A 50 27.60 -9.88 -8.95
CA ALA A 50 27.14 -11.23 -9.24
C ALA A 50 25.59 -11.32 -9.38
N LEU A 51 24.84 -10.52 -8.61
CA LEU A 51 23.38 -10.47 -8.68
C LEU A 51 22.89 -9.64 -9.87
N THR A 52 23.42 -8.44 -10.04
CA THR A 52 22.95 -7.48 -11.07
C THR A 52 23.51 -7.77 -12.47
N LYS A 53 24.59 -8.57 -12.57
CA LYS A 53 25.41 -8.79 -13.78
C LYS A 53 26.02 -7.50 -14.34
N LYS A 54 26.17 -6.49 -13.50
CA LYS A 54 26.74 -5.19 -13.82
C LYS A 54 27.86 -4.80 -12.84
N LYS A 55 28.72 -3.84 -13.25
CA LYS A 55 29.74 -3.27 -12.39
C LYS A 55 29.07 -2.59 -11.17
N THR A 56 29.69 -2.70 -10.02
CA THR A 56 29.31 -1.94 -8.81
C THR A 56 30.35 -0.84 -8.61
N TYR A 57 29.88 0.40 -8.52
CA TYR A 57 30.74 1.61 -8.48
C TYR A 57 31.01 2.04 -7.05
N ILE A 58 32.24 2.44 -6.75
CA ILE A 58 32.67 2.96 -5.44
C ILE A 58 33.32 4.34 -5.59
N ASP A 59 34.26 4.46 -6.53
CA ASP A 59 35.04 5.68 -6.75
C ASP A 59 34.50 6.45 -7.96
N VAL A 60 34.59 7.78 -7.90
CA VAL A 60 34.26 8.67 -9.03
C VAL A 60 35.21 8.44 -10.20
N PHE A 61 36.42 7.98 -9.91
CA PHE A 61 37.45 7.69 -10.92
C PHE A 61 37.47 6.23 -11.37
N ASP A 62 36.50 5.41 -10.96
CA ASP A 62 36.30 4.05 -11.47
C ASP A 62 35.75 4.03 -12.91
N ASP A 63 36.06 5.07 -13.69
CA ASP A 63 35.46 5.34 -14.99
C ASP A 63 36.02 4.45 -16.09
N ASP A 64 35.16 4.12 -17.06
CA ASP A 64 35.62 3.64 -18.37
C ASP A 64 36.16 4.84 -19.18
N PRO A 65 37.25 4.67 -19.94
CA PRO A 65 37.80 5.75 -20.74
C PRO A 65 36.77 6.42 -21.64
N GLY A 66 36.56 7.73 -21.46
CA GLY A 66 35.65 8.53 -22.28
C GLY A 66 34.23 8.71 -21.75
N CYS A 67 33.91 8.20 -20.55
CA CYS A 67 32.62 8.37 -19.89
C CYS A 67 32.74 9.20 -18.61
N ILE A 68 31.72 10.01 -18.31
CA ILE A 68 31.57 10.67 -17.00
C ILE A 68 30.55 9.84 -16.20
N THR A 69 31.02 8.76 -15.63
CA THR A 69 30.19 7.67 -15.10
C THR A 69 29.09 8.14 -14.14
N HIS A 70 29.36 9.04 -13.20
CA HIS A 70 28.35 9.55 -12.26
C HIS A 70 27.23 10.36 -12.92
N VAL A 71 27.46 10.88 -14.14
CA VAL A 71 26.45 11.59 -14.94
C VAL A 71 25.73 10.61 -15.87
N ASP A 72 26.49 9.78 -16.58
CA ASP A 72 25.93 8.89 -17.62
C ASP A 72 25.04 7.78 -17.03
N ILE A 73 25.39 7.25 -15.86
CA ILE A 73 24.64 6.17 -15.21
C ILE A 73 23.23 6.59 -14.75
N VAL A 74 23.02 7.87 -14.45
CA VAL A 74 21.74 8.41 -13.97
C VAL A 74 20.87 8.99 -15.09
N LYS A 75 21.38 9.11 -16.31
CA LYS A 75 20.75 9.82 -17.44
C LYS A 75 19.34 9.31 -17.74
N ASP A 76 19.14 8.01 -17.80
CA ASP A 76 17.86 7.37 -18.15
C ASP A 76 17.29 6.58 -16.98
N ALA A 77 17.60 6.99 -15.76
CA ALA A 77 17.10 6.34 -14.56
C ALA A 77 15.63 6.72 -14.32
N ASP A 78 14.81 5.74 -13.98
CA ASP A 78 13.43 5.95 -13.57
C ASP A 78 13.31 6.30 -12.08
N LEU A 79 14.29 5.87 -11.26
CA LEU A 79 14.32 6.14 -9.82
C LEU A 79 15.73 6.01 -9.25
N PHE A 80 16.12 6.95 -8.40
CA PHE A 80 17.32 6.90 -7.59
C PHE A 80 16.98 6.60 -6.12
N MET A 81 17.45 5.46 -5.61
CA MET A 81 17.20 5.02 -4.23
C MET A 81 18.51 5.03 -3.40
N ILE A 82 18.46 5.51 -2.17
CA ILE A 82 19.54 5.29 -1.19
C ILE A 82 19.03 4.37 -0.10
N VAL A 83 19.47 3.11 -0.11
CA VAL A 83 19.00 2.03 0.78
C VAL A 83 20.20 1.17 1.22
N PRO A 84 20.57 1.17 2.51
CA PRO A 84 20.19 2.11 3.56
C PRO A 84 20.88 3.45 3.43
N ALA A 85 20.29 4.51 3.98
CA ALA A 85 20.90 5.83 4.06
C ALA A 85 21.41 6.14 5.46
N SER A 86 22.71 6.39 5.60
CA SER A 86 23.32 6.86 6.85
C SER A 86 23.11 8.36 7.08
N ALA A 87 23.18 8.81 8.32
CA ALA A 87 23.09 10.23 8.66
C ALA A 87 24.10 11.09 7.89
N THR A 88 25.32 10.59 7.68
CA THR A 88 26.37 11.28 6.92
C THR A 88 25.95 11.49 5.47
N THR A 89 25.43 10.47 4.81
CA THR A 89 25.00 10.58 3.41
C THR A 89 23.79 11.51 3.27
N ILE A 90 22.80 11.42 4.17
CA ILE A 90 21.65 12.33 4.22
C ILE A 90 22.14 13.79 4.37
N ALA A 91 23.10 14.05 5.28
CA ALA A 91 23.65 15.37 5.47
C ALA A 91 24.39 15.89 4.23
N LYS A 92 25.16 15.04 3.55
CA LYS A 92 25.84 15.40 2.30
C LYS A 92 24.87 15.74 1.18
N CYS A 93 23.88 14.89 0.96
CA CYS A 93 22.83 15.13 -0.04
C CYS A 93 22.07 16.45 0.23
N ALA A 94 21.71 16.72 1.50
CA ALA A 94 20.99 17.93 1.89
C ALA A 94 21.79 19.24 1.71
N ASN A 95 23.13 19.14 1.70
CA ASN A 95 24.01 20.29 1.53
C ASN A 95 24.74 20.32 0.18
N GLY A 96 24.36 19.46 -0.78
CA GLY A 96 24.97 19.40 -2.11
C GLY A 96 26.43 18.98 -2.13
N ILE A 97 26.89 18.22 -1.13
CA ILE A 97 28.29 17.76 -1.04
C ILE A 97 28.46 16.48 -1.88
N ALA A 98 29.17 16.61 -2.99
CA ALA A 98 29.38 15.57 -3.99
C ALA A 98 30.85 15.05 -3.96
N ASP A 99 31.27 14.48 -2.84
CA ASP A 99 32.66 14.04 -2.57
C ASP A 99 32.92 12.55 -2.83
N ASN A 100 31.94 11.83 -3.34
CA ASN A 100 32.06 10.41 -3.72
C ASN A 100 31.05 10.08 -4.83
N MET A 101 31.21 8.91 -5.45
CA MET A 101 30.40 8.45 -6.58
C MET A 101 28.89 8.57 -6.33
N LEU A 102 28.41 8.10 -5.17
CA LEU A 102 26.99 8.09 -4.83
C LEU A 102 26.43 9.51 -4.72
N THR A 103 27.12 10.42 -3.99
CA THR A 103 26.63 11.78 -3.78
C THR A 103 26.76 12.64 -5.04
N ALA A 104 27.77 12.41 -5.88
CA ALA A 104 27.91 13.06 -7.18
C ALA A 104 26.77 12.64 -8.13
N ALA A 105 26.49 11.35 -8.24
CA ALA A 105 25.40 10.82 -9.03
C ALA A 105 24.02 11.26 -8.50
N PHE A 106 23.84 11.34 -7.18
CA PHE A 106 22.59 11.84 -6.57
C PHE A 106 22.33 13.30 -6.93
N LEU A 107 23.36 14.13 -6.95
CA LEU A 107 23.25 15.54 -7.34
C LEU A 107 22.93 15.69 -8.84
N ALA A 108 23.51 14.84 -9.69
CA ALA A 108 23.32 14.85 -11.13
C ALA A 108 21.97 14.25 -11.59
N ALA A 109 21.34 13.39 -10.77
CA ALA A 109 20.10 12.71 -11.12
C ALA A 109 18.91 13.66 -11.22
N THR A 110 18.12 13.52 -12.29
CA THR A 110 16.87 14.28 -12.54
C THR A 110 15.61 13.46 -12.28
N CYS A 111 15.72 12.12 -12.14
CA CYS A 111 14.62 11.24 -11.81
C CYS A 111 14.16 11.42 -10.35
N PRO A 112 12.98 10.91 -9.98
CA PRO A 112 12.54 10.85 -8.58
C PRO A 112 13.61 10.23 -7.67
N LYS A 113 13.71 10.72 -6.45
CA LYS A 113 14.70 10.28 -5.47
C LYS A 113 14.01 9.74 -4.22
N LEU A 114 14.46 8.59 -3.72
CA LEU A 114 13.90 7.91 -2.56
C LEU A 114 15.01 7.54 -1.57
N ILE A 115 14.84 7.93 -0.31
CA ILE A 115 15.83 7.67 0.74
C ILE A 115 15.20 6.81 1.83
N ALA A 116 15.87 5.72 2.20
CA ALA A 116 15.50 4.83 3.31
C ALA A 116 16.54 4.93 4.44
N PRO A 117 16.31 5.75 5.48
CA PRO A 117 17.24 5.91 6.58
C PRO A 117 17.43 4.62 7.40
N ALA A 118 18.67 4.35 7.82
CA ALA A 118 18.96 3.31 8.81
C ALA A 118 20.17 3.69 9.66
N MET A 119 19.92 3.99 10.94
CA MET A 119 20.91 4.45 11.91
C MET A 119 20.43 4.21 13.34
N ASN A 120 21.30 4.46 14.33
CA ASN A 120 20.90 4.47 15.74
C ASN A 120 19.76 5.48 15.98
N VAL A 121 18.89 5.20 16.96
CA VAL A 121 17.72 6.03 17.27
C VAL A 121 18.09 7.47 17.62
N HIS A 122 19.12 7.68 18.44
CA HIS A 122 19.57 9.03 18.83
C HIS A 122 20.17 9.81 17.64
N MET A 123 20.81 9.10 16.70
CA MET A 123 21.27 9.72 15.45
C MET A 123 20.09 10.12 14.56
N TYR A 124 19.06 9.28 14.48
CA TYR A 124 17.88 9.59 13.69
C TYR A 124 17.09 10.78 14.28
N GLU A 125 16.88 10.78 15.60
CA GLU A 125 16.14 11.83 16.31
C GLU A 125 16.95 13.14 16.50
N ASN A 126 18.24 13.12 16.21
CA ASN A 126 19.09 14.30 16.33
C ASN A 126 18.57 15.45 15.47
N LYS A 127 18.48 16.65 16.03
CA LYS A 127 17.98 17.86 15.36
C LYS A 127 18.67 18.13 14.01
N ALA A 128 19.98 17.86 13.90
CA ALA A 128 20.72 18.04 12.65
C ALA A 128 20.24 17.03 11.58
N THR A 129 20.05 15.76 11.96
CA THR A 129 19.54 14.72 11.05
C THR A 129 18.12 15.06 10.59
N GLN A 130 17.23 15.43 11.52
CA GLN A 130 15.85 15.80 11.20
C GLN A 130 15.77 17.05 10.31
N ARG A 131 16.61 18.06 10.55
CA ARG A 131 16.71 19.23 9.66
C ARG A 131 17.15 18.83 8.24
N ASN A 132 18.17 17.99 8.10
CA ASN A 132 18.64 17.53 6.80
C ASN A 132 17.57 16.69 6.06
N ILE A 133 16.84 15.85 6.77
CA ILE A 133 15.69 15.10 6.21
C ILE A 133 14.62 16.07 5.72
N GLN A 134 14.28 17.08 6.52
CA GLN A 134 13.27 18.07 6.12
C GLN A 134 13.72 18.88 4.90
N THR A 135 14.96 19.34 4.85
CA THR A 135 15.53 20.02 3.67
C THR A 135 15.36 19.17 2.41
N LEU A 136 15.71 17.89 2.45
CA LEU A 136 15.56 17.00 1.31
C LEU A 136 14.08 16.73 0.94
N LYS A 137 13.18 16.67 1.93
CA LYS A 137 11.73 16.57 1.69
C LYS A 137 11.20 17.83 0.99
N ASP A 138 11.64 19.00 1.40
CA ASP A 138 11.28 20.29 0.79
C ASP A 138 11.82 20.39 -0.66
N ASP A 139 12.95 19.74 -0.95
CA ASP A 139 13.53 19.58 -2.28
C ASP A 139 12.84 18.47 -3.13
N GLY A 140 11.76 17.85 -2.61
CA GLY A 140 10.97 16.83 -3.32
C GLY A 140 11.53 15.41 -3.22
N VAL A 141 12.51 15.14 -2.35
CA VAL A 141 13.03 13.79 -2.12
C VAL A 141 12.06 12.99 -1.25
N LEU A 142 11.68 11.81 -1.70
CA LEU A 142 10.81 10.89 -0.96
C LEU A 142 11.60 10.17 0.14
N PHE A 143 10.92 9.86 1.24
CA PHE A 143 11.51 9.13 2.36
C PHE A 143 10.68 7.91 2.73
N VAL A 144 11.34 6.77 2.89
CA VAL A 144 10.76 5.59 3.55
C VAL A 144 10.99 5.75 5.05
N GLU A 145 9.92 5.85 5.83
CA GLU A 145 10.05 6.00 7.28
C GLU A 145 10.74 4.76 7.89
N PRO A 146 11.76 4.94 8.72
CA PRO A 146 12.42 3.81 9.36
C PRO A 146 11.48 3.09 10.32
N ALA A 147 11.63 1.76 10.39
CA ALA A 147 10.85 0.92 11.29
C ALA A 147 11.26 1.17 12.76
N VAL A 148 10.31 0.94 13.65
CA VAL A 148 10.53 0.90 15.10
C VAL A 148 10.88 -0.52 15.53
N GLY A 149 11.89 -0.69 16.36
CA GLY A 149 12.26 -2.00 16.89
C GLY A 149 13.63 -2.02 17.54
N LEU A 150 14.08 -3.22 17.91
CA LEU A 150 15.42 -3.44 18.47
C LEU A 150 16.48 -3.20 17.38
N LEU A 151 17.42 -2.35 17.66
CA LEU A 151 18.58 -1.99 16.82
C LEU A 151 19.79 -2.86 17.15
N ALA A 152 20.75 -2.91 16.24
CA ALA A 152 21.98 -3.71 16.43
C ALA A 152 22.85 -3.26 17.62
N CYS A 153 22.68 -2.02 18.10
CA CYS A 153 23.34 -1.50 19.30
C CYS A 153 22.64 -1.87 20.62
N GLY A 154 21.49 -2.56 20.57
CA GLY A 154 20.70 -2.91 21.74
C GLY A 154 19.61 -1.89 22.11
N ASP A 155 19.59 -0.71 21.50
CA ASP A 155 18.56 0.30 21.72
C ASP A 155 17.26 -0.10 21.01
N THR A 156 16.11 0.30 21.57
CA THR A 156 14.79 0.15 20.93
C THR A 156 14.27 1.52 20.53
N GLY A 157 13.88 1.66 19.27
CA GLY A 157 13.34 2.94 18.78
C GLY A 157 13.27 3.01 17.26
N LYS A 158 12.99 4.21 16.76
CA LYS A 158 12.88 4.51 15.33
C LYS A 158 14.28 4.70 14.73
N GLY A 159 14.67 3.89 13.77
CA GLY A 159 16.01 3.95 13.14
C GLY A 159 16.38 2.68 12.37
N LYS A 160 15.59 1.62 12.49
CA LYS A 160 15.76 0.38 11.74
C LYS A 160 15.35 0.57 10.28
N LEU A 161 16.13 -0.01 9.35
CA LEU A 161 15.71 -0.01 7.94
C LEU A 161 14.29 -0.55 7.81
N ALA A 162 13.47 0.15 7.05
CA ALA A 162 12.10 -0.24 6.75
C ALA A 162 12.03 -1.66 6.16
N ASP A 163 10.90 -2.32 6.37
CA ASP A 163 10.64 -3.64 5.78
C ASP A 163 10.48 -3.52 4.25
N TYR A 164 10.69 -4.63 3.54
CA TYR A 164 10.62 -4.66 2.07
C TYR A 164 9.28 -4.19 1.52
N ASP A 165 8.18 -4.52 2.16
CA ASP A 165 6.84 -4.05 1.76
C ASP A 165 6.72 -2.52 1.73
N HIS A 166 7.38 -1.83 2.69
CA HIS A 166 7.41 -0.36 2.73
C HIS A 166 8.32 0.21 1.64
N LEU A 167 9.46 -0.43 1.37
CA LEU A 167 10.37 -0.03 0.29
C LEU A 167 9.68 -0.16 -1.07
N HIS A 168 9.00 -1.28 -1.34
CA HIS A 168 8.23 -1.50 -2.56
C HIS A 168 7.08 -0.51 -2.70
N LEU A 169 6.30 -0.29 -1.64
CA LEU A 169 5.18 0.64 -1.68
C LEU A 169 5.63 2.06 -2.05
N MET A 170 6.74 2.53 -1.45
CA MET A 170 7.26 3.85 -1.75
C MET A 170 7.95 3.93 -3.13
N MET A 171 8.50 2.82 -3.60
CA MET A 171 9.02 2.69 -4.97
C MET A 171 7.87 2.78 -6.00
N GLU A 172 6.76 2.07 -5.79
CA GLU A 172 5.55 2.16 -6.61
C GLU A 172 4.98 3.60 -6.58
N TYR A 173 4.95 4.22 -5.40
CA TYR A 173 4.55 5.61 -5.24
C TYR A 173 5.45 6.55 -6.07
N ALA A 174 6.76 6.39 -6.01
CA ALA A 174 7.71 7.21 -6.77
C ALA A 174 7.56 7.08 -8.30
N PHE A 175 6.99 6.00 -8.79
CA PHE A 175 6.72 5.76 -10.22
C PHE A 175 5.37 6.28 -10.70
N SER A 176 4.52 6.73 -9.79
CA SER A 176 3.16 7.18 -10.13
C SER A 176 3.13 8.66 -10.50
N ASP A 177 2.27 9.03 -11.45
CA ASP A 177 1.96 10.41 -11.80
C ASP A 177 0.98 11.08 -10.81
N HIS A 178 0.60 10.37 -9.75
CA HIS A 178 -0.29 10.80 -8.68
C HIS A 178 -1.64 11.43 -9.14
N PRO A 179 -2.42 10.75 -9.99
CA PRO A 179 -3.66 11.32 -10.52
C PRO A 179 -4.74 11.56 -9.44
N LEU A 180 -4.58 10.98 -8.24
CA LEU A 180 -5.44 11.22 -7.07
C LEU A 180 -4.83 12.21 -6.05
N GLN A 181 -3.81 12.98 -6.44
CA GLN A 181 -3.23 13.99 -5.56
C GLN A 181 -4.29 14.99 -5.09
N GLY A 182 -4.35 15.21 -3.78
CA GLY A 182 -5.34 16.09 -3.14
C GLY A 182 -6.72 15.46 -2.95
N LYS A 183 -6.98 14.27 -3.49
CA LYS A 183 -8.23 13.51 -3.31
C LYS A 183 -8.19 12.64 -2.05
N LYS A 184 -9.37 12.42 -1.46
CA LYS A 184 -9.56 11.58 -0.27
C LYS A 184 -10.33 10.32 -0.64
N VAL A 185 -9.80 9.16 -0.28
CA VAL A 185 -10.40 7.86 -0.57
C VAL A 185 -10.68 7.12 0.73
N LEU A 186 -11.94 6.72 0.93
CA LEU A 186 -12.35 5.84 2.01
C LEU A 186 -12.55 4.43 1.45
N VAL A 187 -11.90 3.44 2.06
CA VAL A 187 -12.03 2.04 1.66
C VAL A 187 -12.49 1.23 2.87
N THR A 188 -13.47 0.35 2.69
CA THR A 188 -13.82 -0.65 3.71
C THR A 188 -13.30 -2.03 3.29
N ALA A 189 -12.86 -2.85 4.25
CA ALA A 189 -12.25 -4.15 3.97
C ALA A 189 -12.52 -5.19 5.07
N GLY A 190 -12.34 -6.46 4.72
CA GLY A 190 -12.48 -7.57 5.67
C GLY A 190 -13.93 -7.89 6.02
N PRO A 191 -14.15 -8.91 6.84
CA PRO A 191 -15.49 -9.27 7.33
C PRO A 191 -15.87 -8.46 8.57
N THR A 192 -17.18 -8.33 8.82
CA THR A 192 -17.67 -8.02 10.17
C THR A 192 -17.85 -9.31 10.98
N GLN A 193 -17.84 -9.18 12.29
CA GLN A 193 -18.10 -10.27 13.24
C GLN A 193 -19.23 -9.87 14.17
N GLU A 194 -20.32 -10.64 14.14
CA GLU A 194 -21.50 -10.40 14.94
C GLU A 194 -21.48 -11.35 16.13
N ALA A 195 -21.19 -10.84 17.32
CA ALA A 195 -20.99 -11.63 18.51
C ALA A 195 -22.26 -12.39 18.94
N LEU A 196 -22.13 -13.69 19.21
CA LEU A 196 -23.13 -14.52 19.88
C LEU A 196 -22.93 -14.50 21.40
N ASP A 197 -21.68 -14.60 21.79
CA ASP A 197 -21.18 -14.56 23.16
C ASP A 197 -19.70 -14.10 23.15
N PRO A 198 -18.99 -14.00 24.28
CA PRO A 198 -17.58 -13.59 24.30
C PRO A 198 -16.60 -14.47 23.52
N VAL A 199 -17.05 -15.64 23.04
CA VAL A 199 -16.19 -16.66 22.41
C VAL A 199 -16.56 -16.90 20.94
N ARG A 200 -17.84 -16.77 20.57
CA ARG A 200 -18.38 -17.14 19.25
C ARG A 200 -19.05 -15.97 18.57
N PHE A 201 -18.95 -15.96 17.25
CA PHE A 201 -19.52 -14.92 16.39
C PHE A 201 -19.95 -15.51 15.04
N LEU A 202 -20.87 -14.79 14.36
CA LEU A 202 -21.17 -14.99 12.96
C LEU A 202 -20.27 -14.08 12.11
N THR A 203 -19.77 -14.59 10.99
CA THR A 203 -18.89 -13.83 10.11
C THR A 203 -18.91 -14.38 8.68
N ASN A 204 -18.36 -13.61 7.74
CA ASN A 204 -18.13 -14.00 6.36
C ASN A 204 -16.70 -14.52 6.15
N HIS A 205 -16.48 -15.34 5.11
CA HIS A 205 -15.16 -15.89 4.77
C HIS A 205 -14.19 -14.86 4.14
N SER A 206 -14.45 -13.58 4.23
CA SER A 206 -13.61 -12.53 3.62
C SER A 206 -12.23 -12.46 4.27
N SER A 207 -11.18 -12.42 3.47
CA SER A 207 -9.81 -12.17 3.92
C SER A 207 -9.43 -10.69 4.02
N GLY A 208 -10.23 -9.78 3.42
CA GLY A 208 -9.92 -8.36 3.32
C GLY A 208 -8.95 -7.96 2.19
N LYS A 209 -8.30 -8.92 1.51
CA LYS A 209 -7.23 -8.66 0.54
C LYS A 209 -7.63 -7.64 -0.54
N MET A 210 -8.85 -7.68 -1.08
CA MET A 210 -9.27 -6.75 -2.14
C MET A 210 -9.29 -5.31 -1.65
N GLY A 211 -9.93 -5.03 -0.51
CA GLY A 211 -9.97 -3.68 0.06
C GLY A 211 -8.59 -3.16 0.44
N TYR A 212 -7.72 -4.02 0.98
CA TYR A 212 -6.32 -3.67 1.27
C TYR A 212 -5.54 -3.34 0.00
N SER A 213 -5.73 -4.11 -1.09
CA SER A 213 -5.10 -3.82 -2.38
C SER A 213 -5.58 -2.48 -2.96
N ILE A 214 -6.89 -2.17 -2.86
CA ILE A 214 -7.45 -0.88 -3.30
C ILE A 214 -6.88 0.28 -2.47
N ALA A 215 -6.81 0.13 -1.15
CA ALA A 215 -6.26 1.16 -0.28
C ALA A 215 -4.77 1.43 -0.60
N ARG A 216 -3.99 0.37 -0.86
CA ARG A 216 -2.60 0.46 -1.31
C ARG A 216 -2.49 1.20 -2.66
N ALA A 217 -3.27 0.79 -3.65
CA ALA A 217 -3.27 1.41 -4.97
C ALA A 217 -3.72 2.88 -4.92
N ALA A 218 -4.73 3.22 -4.12
CA ALA A 218 -5.16 4.60 -3.94
C ALA A 218 -4.06 5.48 -3.33
N PHE A 219 -3.29 4.96 -2.36
CA PHE A 219 -2.12 5.65 -1.83
C PHE A 219 -1.06 5.86 -2.91
N VAL A 220 -0.71 4.82 -3.67
CA VAL A 220 0.27 4.90 -4.77
C VAL A 220 -0.15 5.95 -5.80
N LEU A 221 -1.44 6.09 -6.07
CA LEU A 221 -1.99 7.12 -6.97
C LEU A 221 -2.05 8.53 -6.34
N GLY A 222 -1.55 8.71 -5.12
CA GLY A 222 -1.40 10.02 -4.46
C GLY A 222 -2.57 10.43 -3.56
N ALA A 223 -3.55 9.56 -3.31
CA ALA A 223 -4.70 9.88 -2.47
C ALA A 223 -4.37 9.92 -0.97
N GLN A 224 -5.12 10.71 -0.22
CA GLN A 224 -5.23 10.58 1.24
C GLN A 224 -6.23 9.46 1.56
N VAL A 225 -5.73 8.34 2.09
CA VAL A 225 -6.53 7.12 2.26
C VAL A 225 -6.89 6.86 3.71
N ARG A 226 -8.15 6.48 3.96
CA ARG A 226 -8.61 5.83 5.19
C ARG A 226 -9.11 4.43 4.85
N LEU A 227 -8.50 3.44 5.46
CA LEU A 227 -8.93 2.04 5.41
C LEU A 227 -9.66 1.70 6.71
N ILE A 228 -10.96 1.41 6.63
CA ILE A 228 -11.76 0.89 7.74
C ILE A 228 -11.88 -0.62 7.54
N HIS A 229 -11.40 -1.41 8.49
CA HIS A 229 -11.35 -2.85 8.29
C HIS A 229 -11.86 -3.65 9.47
N GLY A 230 -12.58 -4.71 9.17
CA GLY A 230 -12.92 -5.76 10.12
C GLY A 230 -11.72 -6.61 10.52
N PRO A 231 -11.91 -7.63 11.38
CA PRO A 231 -10.84 -8.52 11.81
C PRO A 231 -10.19 -9.24 10.63
N THR A 232 -8.87 -9.14 10.54
CA THR A 232 -8.07 -9.76 9.48
C THR A 232 -6.65 -10.05 9.98
N SER A 233 -5.97 -10.99 9.35
CA SER A 233 -4.55 -11.29 9.59
C SER A 233 -3.60 -10.42 8.76
N LEU A 234 -4.13 -9.53 7.90
CA LEU A 234 -3.32 -8.66 7.06
C LEU A 234 -2.65 -7.56 7.92
N LYS A 235 -1.42 -7.25 7.58
CA LYS A 235 -0.71 -6.12 8.20
C LYS A 235 -1.34 -4.80 7.78
N PRO A 236 -1.34 -3.77 8.65
CA PRO A 236 -1.77 -2.43 8.27
C PRO A 236 -1.04 -1.92 7.02
N VAL A 237 -1.76 -1.24 6.13
CA VAL A 237 -1.14 -0.59 4.98
C VAL A 237 -0.35 0.63 5.48
N PRO A 238 0.94 0.76 5.15
CA PRO A 238 1.73 1.91 5.59
C PRO A 238 1.23 3.24 4.99
N TYR A 239 1.57 4.34 5.66
CA TYR A 239 1.32 5.72 5.20
C TYR A 239 -0.14 6.14 5.05
N ILE A 240 -1.10 5.30 5.43
CA ILE A 240 -2.53 5.61 5.41
C ILE A 240 -3.14 5.52 6.81
N ILE A 241 -4.36 6.02 6.97
CA ILE A 241 -5.12 5.83 8.21
C ILE A 241 -5.73 4.44 8.19
N ASN A 242 -5.28 3.55 9.09
CA ASN A 242 -5.89 2.24 9.32
C ASN A 242 -6.81 2.34 10.55
N GLN A 243 -8.07 1.98 10.40
CA GLN A 243 -9.08 2.01 11.47
C GLN A 243 -9.76 0.66 11.58
N SER A 244 -9.53 -0.04 12.68
CA SER A 244 -10.18 -1.32 12.97
C SER A 244 -11.59 -1.13 13.51
N ILE A 245 -12.49 -2.02 13.10
CA ILE A 245 -13.85 -2.20 13.63
C ILE A 245 -14.09 -3.70 13.87
N THR A 246 -15.18 -4.05 14.52
CA THR A 246 -15.54 -5.45 14.73
C THR A 246 -16.88 -5.80 14.10
N SER A 247 -17.94 -5.10 14.47
CA SER A 247 -19.31 -5.39 14.04
C SER A 247 -19.77 -4.55 12.85
N THR A 248 -20.88 -4.95 12.25
CA THR A 248 -21.57 -4.14 11.23
C THR A 248 -22.01 -2.80 11.80
N GLN A 249 -22.42 -2.74 13.05
CA GLN A 249 -22.81 -1.48 13.70
C GLN A 249 -21.61 -0.54 13.84
N ASP A 250 -20.43 -1.05 14.26
CA ASP A 250 -19.21 -0.24 14.34
C ASP A 250 -18.83 0.32 12.97
N LEU A 251 -18.92 -0.51 11.93
CA LEU A 251 -18.65 -0.09 10.55
C LEU A 251 -19.62 1.01 10.10
N PHE A 252 -20.91 0.81 10.37
CA PHE A 252 -21.95 1.78 10.03
C PHE A 252 -21.70 3.16 10.67
N GLU A 253 -21.48 3.19 11.99
CA GLU A 253 -21.19 4.44 12.71
C GLU A 253 -19.90 5.10 12.24
N CYS A 254 -18.89 4.30 11.93
CA CYS A 254 -17.62 4.81 11.42
C CYS A 254 -17.78 5.42 10.01
N VAL A 255 -18.45 4.74 9.09
CA VAL A 255 -18.70 5.23 7.73
C VAL A 255 -19.59 6.47 7.78
N LYS A 256 -20.69 6.43 8.55
CA LYS A 256 -21.62 7.55 8.74
C LYS A 256 -20.92 8.82 9.20
N ARG A 257 -19.93 8.69 10.10
CA ARG A 257 -19.17 9.84 10.64
C ARG A 257 -18.23 10.45 9.60
N HIS A 258 -17.74 9.66 8.67
CA HIS A 258 -16.63 10.07 7.81
C HIS A 258 -16.99 10.30 6.35
N HIS A 259 -18.04 9.63 5.80
CA HIS A 259 -18.29 9.55 4.36
C HIS A 259 -18.35 10.91 3.66
N THR A 260 -18.91 11.94 4.28
CA THR A 260 -19.05 13.28 3.67
C THR A 260 -17.71 14.00 3.42
N HIS A 261 -16.61 13.50 3.98
CA HIS A 261 -15.28 14.11 3.85
C HIS A 261 -14.41 13.44 2.78
N TYR A 262 -14.96 12.49 2.01
CA TYR A 262 -14.21 11.69 1.03
C TYR A 262 -14.77 11.86 -0.37
N ASP A 263 -13.87 12.01 -1.35
CA ASP A 263 -14.24 12.11 -2.77
C ASP A 263 -14.65 10.75 -3.34
N TYR A 264 -14.01 9.69 -2.89
CA TYR A 264 -14.25 8.31 -3.35
C TYR A 264 -14.51 7.41 -2.15
N ILE A 265 -15.59 6.63 -2.20
CA ILE A 265 -15.94 5.65 -1.16
C ILE A 265 -16.04 4.27 -1.81
N ILE A 266 -15.24 3.32 -1.32
CA ILE A 266 -15.18 1.97 -1.87
C ILE A 266 -15.54 0.96 -0.80
N MET A 267 -16.74 0.39 -0.94
CA MET A 267 -17.35 -0.53 0.02
C MET A 267 -17.00 -1.99 -0.34
N ALA A 268 -15.76 -2.41 -0.01
CA ALA A 268 -15.24 -3.75 -0.30
C ALA A 268 -15.28 -4.70 0.92
N ALA A 269 -15.80 -4.25 2.07
CA ALA A 269 -16.00 -5.10 3.24
C ALA A 269 -17.11 -6.13 3.00
N ALA A 270 -16.96 -7.32 3.56
CA ALA A 270 -18.00 -8.34 3.61
C ALA A 270 -18.82 -8.17 4.89
N VAL A 271 -19.86 -7.37 4.79
CA VAL A 271 -20.70 -6.98 5.92
C VAL A 271 -21.73 -8.09 6.21
N GLY A 272 -21.98 -8.35 7.49
CA GLY A 272 -23.03 -9.28 7.91
C GLY A 272 -24.42 -8.64 7.73
N ASP A 273 -25.32 -9.27 6.96
CA ASP A 273 -26.71 -8.79 6.78
C ASP A 273 -27.55 -8.93 8.05
N TYR A 274 -27.17 -9.85 8.92
CA TYR A 274 -27.88 -10.18 10.15
C TYR A 274 -26.94 -10.27 11.35
N SER A 275 -27.45 -9.89 12.53
CA SER A 275 -26.80 -10.07 13.81
C SER A 275 -27.77 -10.71 14.83
N PRO A 276 -27.29 -11.36 15.90
CA PRO A 276 -28.14 -11.83 16.97
C PRO A 276 -28.98 -10.68 17.57
N ILE A 277 -30.24 -10.96 17.92
CA ILE A 277 -31.08 -9.98 18.63
C ILE A 277 -30.45 -9.65 19.97
N GLU A 278 -29.93 -10.67 20.66
CA GLU A 278 -29.29 -10.57 21.97
C GLU A 278 -27.91 -11.25 21.92
N THR A 279 -26.93 -10.58 22.51
CA THR A 279 -25.58 -11.15 22.71
C THR A 279 -25.50 -11.62 24.16
N SER A 280 -25.16 -12.89 24.37
CA SER A 280 -24.97 -13.42 25.69
C SER A 280 -23.73 -12.80 26.37
N PRO A 281 -23.81 -12.30 27.59
CA PRO A 281 -22.65 -11.77 28.32
C PRO A 281 -21.67 -12.87 28.75
N GLU A 282 -22.14 -14.13 28.80
CA GLU A 282 -21.33 -15.30 29.13
C GLU A 282 -21.34 -16.34 28.01
N LYS A 283 -20.30 -17.20 27.97
CA LYS A 283 -20.25 -18.29 27.00
C LYS A 283 -21.48 -19.19 27.13
N ILE A 284 -22.24 -19.29 26.05
CA ILE A 284 -23.42 -20.16 25.96
C ILE A 284 -23.01 -21.62 26.18
N LYS A 285 -23.53 -22.24 27.24
CA LYS A 285 -23.24 -23.64 27.55
C LYS A 285 -24.00 -24.58 26.62
N LYS A 286 -23.37 -25.71 26.26
CA LYS A 286 -24.03 -26.76 25.49
C LYS A 286 -25.19 -27.33 26.33
N LYS A 287 -26.35 -27.48 25.69
CA LYS A 287 -27.54 -28.18 26.22
C LYS A 287 -27.81 -29.40 25.36
N ASP A 288 -28.59 -30.33 25.86
CA ASP A 288 -28.99 -31.54 25.10
C ASP A 288 -30.10 -31.26 24.06
N GLU A 289 -30.57 -30.01 24.00
CA GLU A 289 -31.60 -29.55 23.07
C GLU A 289 -30.97 -28.80 21.88
N GLU A 290 -31.72 -28.64 20.79
CA GLU A 290 -31.36 -27.78 19.67
C GLU A 290 -31.17 -26.32 20.12
N PHE A 291 -30.17 -25.65 19.54
CA PHE A 291 -29.91 -24.25 19.82
C PHE A 291 -30.48 -23.38 18.69
N VAL A 292 -31.55 -22.66 18.98
CA VAL A 292 -32.18 -21.71 18.06
C VAL A 292 -31.62 -20.32 18.27
N LEU A 293 -31.15 -19.71 17.19
CA LEU A 293 -30.62 -18.35 17.18
C LEU A 293 -31.56 -17.41 16.42
N THR A 294 -32.09 -16.42 17.12
CA THR A 294 -32.94 -15.40 16.48
C THR A 294 -32.08 -14.21 16.03
N LEU A 295 -32.20 -13.84 14.77
CA LEU A 295 -31.41 -12.81 14.13
C LEU A 295 -32.27 -11.58 13.81
N LYS A 296 -31.68 -10.38 13.93
CA LYS A 296 -32.21 -9.11 13.42
C LYS A 296 -31.41 -8.65 12.21
N LYS A 297 -32.06 -7.90 11.32
CA LYS A 297 -31.42 -7.29 10.17
C LYS A 297 -30.49 -6.15 10.60
N ASN A 298 -29.29 -6.13 10.05
CA ASN A 298 -28.32 -5.06 10.24
C ASN A 298 -28.62 -3.85 9.33
N PRO A 299 -28.08 -2.66 9.64
CA PRO A 299 -28.19 -1.51 8.76
C PRO A 299 -27.44 -1.77 7.43
N ASP A 300 -28.05 -1.35 6.34
CA ASP A 300 -27.45 -1.45 5.00
C ASP A 300 -26.60 -0.19 4.75
N ILE A 301 -25.29 -0.35 4.91
CA ILE A 301 -24.35 0.77 4.87
C ILE A 301 -24.25 1.37 3.47
N LEU A 302 -24.24 0.52 2.43
CA LEU A 302 -24.18 0.99 1.05
C LEU A 302 -25.44 1.78 0.65
N ASP A 303 -26.60 1.30 1.09
CA ASP A 303 -27.88 1.99 0.91
C ASP A 303 -27.88 3.36 1.59
N TYR A 304 -27.38 3.41 2.83
CA TYR A 304 -27.28 4.65 3.57
C TYR A 304 -26.42 5.68 2.85
N ILE A 305 -25.18 5.34 2.48
CA ILE A 305 -24.27 6.30 1.85
C ILE A 305 -24.72 6.74 0.45
N GLY A 306 -25.35 5.85 -0.33
CA GLY A 306 -25.88 6.19 -1.64
C GLY A 306 -27.00 7.23 -1.58
N HIS A 307 -27.90 7.11 -0.58
CA HIS A 307 -28.97 8.09 -0.37
C HIS A 307 -28.52 9.37 0.38
N HIS A 308 -27.29 9.40 0.90
CA HIS A 308 -26.69 10.55 1.58
C HIS A 308 -25.40 11.02 0.89
N GLN A 309 -25.30 10.74 -0.41
CA GLN A 309 -24.16 11.14 -1.23
C GLN A 309 -24.06 12.68 -1.29
N VAL A 310 -22.82 13.18 -1.15
CA VAL A 310 -22.53 14.61 -1.34
C VAL A 310 -22.09 14.87 -2.78
N GLU A 311 -22.15 16.13 -3.21
CA GLU A 311 -21.75 16.56 -4.55
C GLU A 311 -20.34 16.08 -4.88
N HIS A 312 -20.11 15.66 -6.14
CA HIS A 312 -18.84 15.14 -6.69
C HIS A 312 -18.29 13.86 -6.05
N GLN A 313 -19.02 13.24 -5.13
CA GLN A 313 -18.62 11.99 -4.52
C GLN A 313 -18.87 10.81 -5.47
N VAL A 314 -17.97 9.82 -5.48
CA VAL A 314 -18.13 8.56 -6.23
C VAL A 314 -18.22 7.40 -5.26
N ILE A 315 -19.29 6.60 -5.37
CA ILE A 315 -19.55 5.43 -4.53
C ILE A 315 -19.41 4.15 -5.33
N CYS A 316 -18.45 3.31 -4.92
CA CYS A 316 -18.22 1.98 -5.47
C CYS A 316 -18.69 0.92 -4.48
N GLY A 317 -19.65 0.10 -4.87
CA GLY A 317 -20.09 -1.08 -4.12
C GLY A 317 -19.49 -2.36 -4.67
N PHE A 318 -19.51 -3.42 -3.83
CA PHE A 318 -19.18 -4.78 -4.25
C PHE A 318 -20.43 -5.66 -4.17
N ALA A 319 -20.57 -6.55 -5.15
CA ALA A 319 -21.60 -7.58 -5.16
C ALA A 319 -20.97 -8.96 -5.29
N MET A 320 -21.55 -9.92 -4.62
CA MET A 320 -21.12 -11.31 -4.65
C MET A 320 -22.38 -12.17 -4.63
N GLU A 321 -22.71 -12.73 -5.77
CA GLU A 321 -23.92 -13.50 -5.99
C GLU A 321 -23.56 -14.88 -6.55
N THR A 322 -24.34 -15.87 -6.21
CA THR A 322 -24.18 -17.24 -6.73
C THR A 322 -25.02 -17.52 -7.95
N GLN A 323 -26.05 -16.72 -8.20
CA GLN A 323 -26.98 -16.81 -9.33
C GLN A 323 -27.32 -15.41 -9.85
N ASP A 324 -27.57 -15.29 -11.15
CA ASP A 324 -28.02 -14.07 -11.82
C ASP A 324 -27.19 -12.81 -11.44
N LEU A 325 -25.85 -13.00 -11.37
CA LEU A 325 -24.89 -12.02 -10.85
C LEU A 325 -25.09 -10.63 -11.47
N ILE A 326 -25.21 -10.57 -12.79
CA ILE A 326 -25.30 -9.29 -13.54
C ILE A 326 -26.64 -8.58 -13.24
N GLU A 327 -27.74 -9.32 -13.28
CA GLU A 327 -29.08 -8.76 -13.02
C GLU A 327 -29.16 -8.24 -11.57
N ASN A 328 -28.70 -9.04 -10.61
CA ASN A 328 -28.71 -8.66 -9.19
C ASN A 328 -27.78 -7.47 -8.90
N ALA A 329 -26.59 -7.44 -9.52
CA ALA A 329 -25.65 -6.33 -9.37
C ALA A 329 -26.22 -5.04 -10.00
N SER A 330 -26.87 -5.11 -11.17
CA SER A 330 -27.52 -3.96 -11.81
C SER A 330 -28.71 -3.44 -10.98
N LYS A 331 -29.52 -4.33 -10.42
CA LYS A 331 -30.57 -3.94 -9.47
C LYS A 331 -29.99 -3.27 -8.23
N LYS A 332 -28.86 -3.79 -7.71
CA LYS A 332 -28.14 -3.23 -6.55
C LYS A 332 -27.62 -1.83 -6.85
N LEU A 333 -27.02 -1.61 -8.02
CA LEU A 333 -26.52 -0.31 -8.48
C LEU A 333 -27.63 0.75 -8.37
N ASN A 334 -28.77 0.51 -8.99
CA ASN A 334 -29.90 1.44 -9.03
C ASN A 334 -30.54 1.62 -7.65
N LYS A 335 -30.83 0.53 -6.94
CA LYS A 335 -31.49 0.56 -5.63
C LYS A 335 -30.65 1.27 -4.58
N LYS A 336 -29.32 1.09 -4.62
CA LYS A 336 -28.39 1.68 -3.64
C LYS A 336 -27.83 3.04 -4.08
N GLN A 337 -28.26 3.54 -5.22
CA GLN A 337 -27.78 4.82 -5.78
C GLN A 337 -26.24 4.91 -5.80
N CYS A 338 -25.57 3.81 -6.20
CA CYS A 338 -24.12 3.78 -6.36
C CYS A 338 -23.74 4.19 -7.78
N ASP A 339 -22.51 4.63 -7.97
CA ASP A 339 -21.98 5.00 -9.28
C ASP A 339 -21.43 3.79 -10.04
N LEU A 340 -20.90 2.82 -9.32
CA LEU A 340 -20.46 1.54 -9.90
C LEU A 340 -20.55 0.40 -8.90
N ILE A 341 -20.71 -0.81 -9.42
CA ILE A 341 -20.68 -2.07 -8.69
C ILE A 341 -19.62 -2.98 -9.30
N VAL A 342 -18.77 -3.54 -8.46
CA VAL A 342 -17.81 -4.60 -8.81
C VAL A 342 -18.44 -5.94 -8.44
N ALA A 343 -18.86 -6.71 -9.44
CA ALA A 343 -19.53 -7.99 -9.28
C ALA A 343 -18.53 -9.15 -9.38
N ASN A 344 -18.35 -9.91 -8.29
CA ASN A 344 -17.40 -11.02 -8.20
C ASN A 344 -18.01 -12.35 -8.70
N HIS A 345 -17.28 -13.06 -9.57
CA HIS A 345 -17.65 -14.36 -10.10
C HIS A 345 -17.21 -15.52 -9.18
N LEU A 346 -18.02 -15.89 -8.18
CA LEU A 346 -17.66 -16.92 -7.18
C LEU A 346 -17.39 -18.32 -7.74
N LYS A 347 -18.07 -18.70 -8.84
CA LYS A 347 -17.99 -20.04 -9.42
C LYS A 347 -16.79 -20.25 -10.33
N THR A 348 -16.02 -19.20 -10.61
CA THR A 348 -14.85 -19.25 -11.49
C THR A 348 -13.61 -19.62 -10.68
N GLU A 349 -12.84 -20.58 -11.17
CA GLU A 349 -11.59 -21.01 -10.52
C GLU A 349 -10.59 -19.83 -10.44
N GLY A 350 -10.10 -19.55 -9.23
CA GLY A 350 -9.20 -18.42 -8.94
C GLY A 350 -9.92 -17.11 -8.66
N ALA A 351 -11.27 -17.06 -8.71
CA ALA A 351 -12.07 -15.99 -8.11
C ALA A 351 -12.41 -16.36 -6.67
N GLY A 352 -12.45 -15.39 -5.76
CA GLY A 352 -12.95 -15.61 -4.40
C GLY A 352 -12.18 -14.87 -3.31
N PHE A 353 -12.62 -15.07 -2.06
CA PHE A 353 -12.18 -14.29 -0.91
C PHE A 353 -10.72 -14.50 -0.52
N GLN A 354 -10.23 -15.73 -0.56
CA GLN A 354 -8.92 -16.11 0.02
C GLN A 354 -7.76 -16.00 -0.96
N GLY A 355 -8.02 -16.16 -2.28
CA GLY A 355 -7.00 -16.10 -3.33
C GLY A 355 -6.41 -14.71 -3.53
N ASP A 356 -5.30 -14.64 -4.25
CA ASP A 356 -4.64 -13.38 -4.63
C ASP A 356 -5.12 -12.84 -5.98
N THR A 357 -5.93 -13.63 -6.70
CA THR A 357 -6.55 -13.26 -7.97
C THR A 357 -8.06 -13.04 -7.82
N ASN A 358 -8.66 -12.38 -8.82
CA ASN A 358 -10.11 -12.23 -8.91
C ASN A 358 -10.56 -12.20 -10.38
N VAL A 359 -11.86 -12.50 -10.61
CA VAL A 359 -12.59 -12.34 -11.87
C VAL A 359 -13.83 -11.52 -11.55
N VAL A 360 -14.01 -10.40 -12.22
CA VAL A 360 -15.12 -9.48 -11.90
C VAL A 360 -15.74 -8.89 -13.15
N THR A 361 -16.99 -8.45 -13.03
CA THR A 361 -17.62 -7.53 -13.97
C THR A 361 -17.80 -6.17 -13.29
N ILE A 362 -17.31 -5.11 -13.90
CA ILE A 362 -17.55 -3.72 -13.44
C ILE A 362 -18.81 -3.21 -14.15
N ILE A 363 -19.80 -2.79 -13.37
CA ILE A 363 -21.11 -2.32 -13.86
C ILE A 363 -21.27 -0.86 -13.42
N THR A 364 -21.56 0.01 -14.38
CA THR A 364 -21.94 1.41 -14.18
C THR A 364 -23.33 1.66 -14.76
N GLN A 365 -23.85 2.88 -14.65
CA GLN A 365 -25.14 3.24 -15.29
C GLN A 365 -25.09 3.05 -16.82
N ASP A 366 -23.94 3.33 -17.44
CA ASP A 366 -23.81 3.43 -18.90
C ASP A 366 -23.02 2.28 -19.53
N SER A 367 -22.36 1.45 -18.73
CA SER A 367 -21.45 0.42 -19.25
C SER A 367 -21.34 -0.81 -18.36
N MET A 368 -20.98 -1.91 -19.00
CA MET A 368 -20.60 -3.16 -18.35
C MET A 368 -19.29 -3.65 -18.96
N LYS A 369 -18.33 -4.01 -18.10
CA LYS A 369 -17.01 -4.46 -18.51
C LYS A 369 -16.57 -5.68 -17.74
N ASP A 370 -16.43 -6.79 -18.45
CA ASP A 370 -15.83 -8.01 -17.90
C ASP A 370 -14.32 -7.86 -17.79
N ILE A 371 -13.78 -8.29 -16.67
CA ILE A 371 -12.35 -8.27 -16.36
C ILE A 371 -11.92 -9.71 -16.13
N ASP A 372 -11.02 -10.19 -16.97
CA ASP A 372 -10.43 -11.51 -16.88
C ASP A 372 -9.66 -11.70 -15.57
N LYS A 373 -9.35 -12.97 -15.27
CA LYS A 373 -8.59 -13.34 -14.09
C LYS A 373 -7.27 -12.57 -14.00
N MET A 374 -7.11 -11.78 -12.96
CA MET A 374 -5.88 -11.05 -12.69
C MET A 374 -5.59 -10.93 -11.19
N ALA A 375 -4.42 -10.45 -10.84
CA ALA A 375 -4.07 -10.17 -9.45
C ALA A 375 -4.98 -9.07 -8.87
N LYS A 376 -5.31 -9.18 -7.58
CA LYS A 376 -6.10 -8.16 -6.86
C LYS A 376 -5.38 -6.80 -6.82
N SER A 377 -4.05 -6.79 -6.83
CA SER A 377 -3.24 -5.58 -7.01
C SER A 377 -3.57 -4.85 -8.31
N ASP A 378 -3.53 -5.56 -9.44
CA ASP A 378 -3.75 -4.96 -10.77
C ASP A 378 -5.22 -4.54 -10.95
N LEU A 379 -6.14 -5.39 -10.49
CA LEU A 379 -7.57 -5.08 -10.49
C LEU A 379 -7.89 -3.79 -9.71
N SER A 380 -7.16 -3.53 -8.63
CA SER A 380 -7.34 -2.32 -7.83
C SER A 380 -7.13 -1.04 -8.62
N TYR A 381 -6.11 -1.01 -9.49
CA TYR A 381 -5.86 0.13 -10.37
C TYR A 381 -6.97 0.31 -11.42
N ILE A 382 -7.52 -0.80 -11.95
CA ILE A 382 -8.64 -0.76 -12.92
C ILE A 382 -9.89 -0.18 -12.25
N ILE A 383 -10.21 -0.63 -11.03
CA ILE A 383 -11.37 -0.11 -10.27
C ILE A 383 -11.19 1.38 -9.97
N LEU A 384 -10.03 1.79 -9.49
CA LEU A 384 -9.76 3.20 -9.19
C LEU A 384 -9.77 4.06 -10.45
N LYS A 385 -9.26 3.57 -11.58
CA LYS A 385 -9.34 4.27 -12.88
C LYS A 385 -10.79 4.49 -13.31
N GLU A 386 -11.66 3.52 -13.09
CA GLU A 386 -13.07 3.66 -13.41
C GLU A 386 -13.76 4.66 -12.45
N CYS A 387 -13.43 4.62 -11.15
CA CYS A 387 -13.89 5.64 -10.21
C CYS A 387 -13.46 7.05 -10.62
N MET A 388 -12.20 7.23 -11.03
CA MET A 388 -11.68 8.52 -11.52
C MET A 388 -12.39 8.98 -12.78
N ARG A 389 -12.67 8.07 -13.73
CA ARG A 389 -13.42 8.38 -14.95
C ARG A 389 -14.81 8.95 -14.61
N ILE A 390 -15.52 8.30 -13.68
CA ILE A 390 -16.84 8.75 -13.23
C ILE A 390 -16.74 10.09 -12.50
N GLY A 391 -15.75 10.24 -11.59
CA GLY A 391 -15.53 11.48 -10.86
C GLY A 391 -15.18 12.69 -11.73
N ALA A 392 -14.60 12.45 -12.90
CA ALA A 392 -14.33 13.52 -13.88
C ALA A 392 -15.58 13.96 -14.68
N MET A 393 -16.67 13.17 -14.61
CA MET A 393 -17.94 13.45 -15.29
C MET A 393 -18.96 14.14 -14.36
N LYS A 394 -18.74 14.07 -13.04
CA LYS A 394 -19.52 14.77 -11.99
C LYS A 394 -18.96 16.18 -11.73
#